data_fd71b828e3fba5b37d7ef568e0d9cb74
#
_entry.id   fd71b828e3fba5b37d7ef568e0d9cb74
#
_cell.length_a   1.000
_cell.length_b   1.000
_cell.length_c   1.000
_cell.angle_alpha   90.00
_cell.angle_beta   90.00
_cell.angle_gamma   90.00
#
_symmetry.space_group_name_H-M   'P 1'
#
loop_
_entity.id
_entity.type
_entity.pdbx_description
1 polymer ?
#
loop_
_entity_poly.entity_id
_entity_poly.type
_entity_poly.pdbx_seq_one_letter_code
_entity_poly.pdbx_strand_id
1 'polypeptide(L)'
;LPVVAVQAVEMLPQTVSRRLAGRVTALHTVNITARVSGEIKEVAFADGALVKKGDVLYRLDDVQYQAALESANAAVMQAQAEALYAERDYKRQQALYEQKASSRDVLDAAERTAKTSAAALASAKAALITAEDNLKHCVIAAPMDGRMSFTNYSAGNYVTAAGSASTTPVSYTHL
;
A
#
# COMPACT_ATOMS: atom_id res chain seq x y z
N LEU A 1 3.48 -93.71 18.99
CA LEU A 1 2.58 -92.57 18.81
C LEU A 1 3.42 -91.34 18.43
N PRO A 2 3.05 -90.65 17.36
CA PRO A 2 3.76 -89.43 16.97
C PRO A 2 3.56 -88.31 18.03
N VAL A 3 4.61 -87.67 18.46
CA VAL A 3 4.56 -86.51 19.34
C VAL A 3 4.31 -85.28 18.47
N VAL A 4 3.21 -84.60 18.70
CA VAL A 4 2.85 -83.34 18.04
C VAL A 4 3.10 -82.20 19.00
N ALA A 5 3.94 -81.26 18.58
CA ALA A 5 4.13 -80.00 19.33
C ALA A 5 3.03 -79.04 18.96
N VAL A 6 2.28 -78.54 19.95
CA VAL A 6 1.27 -77.49 19.76
C VAL A 6 1.74 -76.20 20.46
N GLN A 7 1.60 -75.10 19.76
CA GLN A 7 1.88 -73.75 20.29
C GLN A 7 0.59 -72.95 20.31
N ALA A 8 0.30 -72.32 21.42
CA ALA A 8 -0.83 -71.43 21.51
C ALA A 8 -0.60 -70.18 20.66
N VAL A 9 -1.63 -69.82 19.89
CA VAL A 9 -1.60 -68.59 19.10
C VAL A 9 -1.99 -67.41 20.01
N GLU A 10 -1.06 -66.51 20.22
CA GLU A 10 -1.30 -65.23 20.90
C GLU A 10 -1.62 -64.13 19.87
N MET A 11 -2.70 -63.38 20.13
CA MET A 11 -2.99 -62.18 19.38
C MET A 11 -2.10 -61.05 19.85
N LEU A 12 -1.08 -60.71 19.07
CA LEU A 12 -0.23 -59.53 19.31
C LEU A 12 -0.74 -58.36 18.48
N PRO A 13 -0.89 -57.17 19.09
CA PRO A 13 -1.23 -55.95 18.33
C PRO A 13 -0.07 -55.61 17.40
N GLN A 14 -0.37 -55.66 16.08
CA GLN A 14 0.59 -55.33 15.06
C GLN A 14 0.27 -53.97 14.44
N THR A 15 1.18 -52.98 14.60
CA THR A 15 1.03 -51.68 14.01
C THR A 15 1.50 -51.74 12.55
N VAL A 16 0.59 -51.58 11.62
CA VAL A 16 0.93 -51.47 10.19
C VAL A 16 1.14 -49.99 9.85
N SER A 17 2.38 -49.61 9.58
CA SER A 17 2.71 -48.28 9.08
C SER A 17 2.84 -48.29 7.56
N ARG A 18 2.19 -47.35 6.89
CA ARG A 18 2.34 -47.11 5.45
C ARG A 18 2.96 -45.74 5.23
N ARG A 19 3.97 -45.66 4.41
CA ARG A 19 4.53 -44.38 3.93
C ARG A 19 3.78 -43.99 2.66
N LEU A 20 3.12 -42.83 2.75
CA LEU A 20 2.45 -42.22 1.59
C LEU A 20 3.20 -40.96 1.21
N ALA A 21 3.47 -40.80 -0.09
CA ALA A 21 3.99 -39.54 -0.60
C ALA A 21 2.86 -38.53 -0.72
N GLY A 22 3.01 -37.37 -0.11
CA GLY A 22 2.08 -36.25 -0.21
C GLY A 22 2.81 -35.00 -0.68
N ARG A 23 2.08 -34.08 -1.32
CA ARG A 23 2.58 -32.75 -1.68
C ARG A 23 1.87 -31.72 -0.82
N VAL A 24 2.63 -30.91 -0.11
CA VAL A 24 2.10 -29.77 0.64
C VAL A 24 1.91 -28.60 -0.35
N THR A 25 0.70 -28.08 -0.41
CA THR A 25 0.37 -26.90 -1.21
C THR A 25 -0.15 -25.79 -0.30
N ALA A 26 0.16 -24.54 -0.64
CA ALA A 26 -0.34 -23.40 0.10
C ALA A 26 -1.87 -23.28 -0.07
N LEU A 27 -2.58 -22.98 1.02
CA LEU A 27 -4.02 -22.74 1.00
C LEU A 27 -4.34 -21.39 0.31
N HIS A 28 -3.53 -20.37 0.58
CA HIS A 28 -3.64 -19.05 -0.03
C HIS A 28 -2.28 -18.59 -0.54
N THR A 29 -2.27 -17.99 -1.72
CA THR A 29 -1.07 -17.40 -2.33
C THR A 29 -1.42 -15.98 -2.78
N VAL A 30 -0.65 -15.00 -2.32
CA VAL A 30 -0.80 -13.60 -2.71
C VAL A 30 0.45 -13.14 -3.44
N ASN A 31 0.26 -12.59 -4.61
CA ASN A 31 1.32 -11.99 -5.39
C ASN A 31 1.52 -10.53 -4.98
N ILE A 32 2.75 -10.18 -4.64
CA ILE A 32 3.11 -8.83 -4.23
C ILE A 32 3.58 -8.07 -5.47
N THR A 33 2.92 -6.96 -5.77
CA THR A 33 3.25 -6.09 -6.91
C THR A 33 3.57 -4.68 -6.42
N ALA A 34 4.51 -4.02 -7.07
CA ALA A 34 4.79 -2.61 -6.83
C ALA A 34 3.63 -1.75 -7.35
N ARG A 35 3.19 -0.79 -6.56
CA ARG A 35 2.16 0.21 -6.94
C ARG A 35 2.76 1.47 -7.53
N VAL A 36 4.03 1.74 -7.23
CA VAL A 36 4.82 2.85 -7.76
C VAL A 36 6.08 2.32 -8.41
N SER A 37 6.62 3.07 -9.36
CA SER A 37 7.85 2.69 -10.07
C SER A 37 9.07 3.22 -9.33
N GLY A 38 10.16 2.45 -9.32
CA GLY A 38 11.40 2.91 -8.69
C GLY A 38 12.46 1.82 -8.64
N GLU A 39 13.67 2.21 -8.27
CA GLU A 39 14.75 1.29 -8.01
C GLU A 39 14.60 0.66 -6.62
N ILE A 40 14.86 -0.62 -6.50
CA ILE A 40 14.87 -1.32 -5.22
C ILE A 40 16.17 -0.97 -4.49
N LYS A 41 16.09 -0.22 -3.39
CA LYS A 41 17.22 0.07 -2.52
C LYS A 41 17.57 -1.09 -1.61
N GLU A 42 16.56 -1.78 -1.11
CA GLU A 42 16.74 -2.84 -0.11
C GLU A 42 15.70 -3.94 -0.28
N VAL A 43 16.16 -5.19 -0.11
CA VAL A 43 15.31 -6.38 0.06
C VAL A 43 15.47 -6.82 1.52
N ALA A 44 14.41 -6.69 2.31
CA ALA A 44 14.45 -6.85 3.77
C ALA A 44 14.10 -8.27 4.26
N PHE A 45 13.98 -9.25 3.36
CA PHE A 45 13.69 -10.63 3.72
C PHE A 45 14.64 -11.60 2.99
N ALA A 46 14.77 -12.80 3.54
CA ALA A 46 15.45 -13.91 2.89
C ALA A 46 14.44 -14.84 2.19
N ASP A 47 14.89 -15.52 1.13
CA ASP A 47 14.09 -16.53 0.45
C ASP A 47 13.62 -17.62 1.42
N GLY A 48 12.34 -17.94 1.39
CA GLY A 48 11.74 -18.92 2.29
C GLY A 48 11.52 -18.44 3.73
N ALA A 49 11.78 -17.18 4.05
CA ALA A 49 11.56 -16.63 5.38
C ALA A 49 10.07 -16.57 5.75
N LEU A 50 9.79 -16.72 7.04
CA LEU A 50 8.46 -16.44 7.59
C LEU A 50 8.33 -14.96 7.85
N VAL A 51 7.23 -14.37 7.37
CA VAL A 51 6.91 -12.95 7.52
C VAL A 51 5.53 -12.78 8.15
N LYS A 52 5.36 -11.70 8.90
CA LYS A 52 4.08 -11.28 9.45
C LYS A 52 3.47 -10.17 8.61
N LYS A 53 2.16 -10.04 8.69
CA LYS A 53 1.46 -8.91 8.07
C LYS A 53 2.03 -7.58 8.55
N GLY A 54 2.45 -6.75 7.60
CA GLY A 54 3.06 -5.45 7.87
C GLY A 54 4.59 -5.45 7.87
N ASP A 55 5.25 -6.62 7.84
CA ASP A 55 6.71 -6.67 7.72
C ASP A 55 7.15 -6.06 6.38
N VAL A 56 8.19 -5.24 6.42
CA VAL A 56 8.75 -4.62 5.22
C VAL A 56 9.47 -5.67 4.39
N LEU A 57 9.12 -5.74 3.11
CA LEU A 57 9.71 -6.67 2.15
C LEU A 57 10.71 -5.98 1.22
N TYR A 58 10.30 -4.85 0.64
CA TYR A 58 11.13 -4.06 -0.25
C TYR A 58 11.05 -2.58 0.09
N ARG A 59 12.16 -1.89 -0.08
CA ARG A 59 12.23 -0.43 -0.05
C ARG A 59 12.65 0.07 -1.43
N LEU A 60 11.82 0.92 -2.02
CA LEU A 60 12.13 1.60 -3.27
C LEU A 60 12.82 2.94 -2.99
N ASP A 61 13.47 3.50 -4.01
CA ASP A 61 13.97 4.87 -3.96
C ASP A 61 12.80 5.85 -3.86
N ASP A 62 12.76 6.61 -2.77
CA ASP A 62 11.67 7.50 -2.41
C ASP A 62 11.98 8.99 -2.63
N VAL A 63 13.20 9.34 -3.07
CA VAL A 63 13.65 10.73 -3.22
C VAL A 63 12.71 11.55 -4.11
N GLN A 64 12.31 11.02 -5.27
CA GLN A 64 11.39 11.70 -6.17
C GLN A 64 9.98 11.88 -5.57
N TYR A 65 9.53 10.92 -4.76
CA TYR A 65 8.22 10.95 -4.10
C TYR A 65 8.21 11.92 -2.92
N GLN A 66 9.31 12.03 -2.19
CA GLN A 66 9.50 13.05 -1.15
C GLN A 66 9.47 14.46 -1.76
N ALA A 67 10.19 14.69 -2.85
CA ALA A 67 10.16 15.98 -3.56
C ALA A 67 8.75 16.31 -4.09
N ALA A 68 8.02 15.33 -4.61
CA ALA A 68 6.63 15.50 -5.05
C ALA A 68 5.71 15.85 -3.88
N LEU A 69 5.89 15.23 -2.72
CA LEU A 69 5.15 15.53 -1.51
C LEU A 69 5.39 16.96 -1.03
N GLU A 70 6.65 17.42 -1.00
CA GLU A 70 6.99 18.79 -0.62
C GLU A 70 6.39 19.82 -1.59
N SER A 71 6.44 19.53 -2.89
CA SER A 71 5.82 20.38 -3.93
C SER A 71 4.29 20.46 -3.74
N ALA A 72 3.64 19.34 -3.46
CA ALA A 72 2.19 19.30 -3.21
C ALA A 72 1.82 20.07 -1.92
N ASN A 73 2.63 19.96 -0.86
CA ASN A 73 2.46 20.74 0.37
C ASN A 73 2.56 22.25 0.10
N ALA A 74 3.56 22.69 -0.67
CA ALA A 74 3.70 24.08 -1.05
C ALA A 74 2.48 24.60 -1.84
N ALA A 75 1.97 23.80 -2.77
CA ALA A 75 0.76 24.13 -3.53
C ALA A 75 -0.49 24.27 -2.64
N VAL A 76 -0.63 23.42 -1.62
CA VAL A 76 -1.72 23.55 -0.64
C VAL A 76 -1.58 24.83 0.17
N MET A 77 -0.38 25.18 0.63
CA MET A 77 -0.15 26.44 1.38
C MET A 77 -0.47 27.66 0.53
N GLN A 78 -0.07 27.67 -0.75
CA GLN A 78 -0.41 28.75 -1.68
C GLN A 78 -1.92 28.86 -1.87
N ALA A 79 -2.59 27.77 -2.24
CA ALA A 79 -4.03 27.75 -2.49
C ALA A 79 -4.83 28.12 -1.22
N GLN A 80 -4.32 27.76 -0.04
CA GLN A 80 -4.94 28.14 1.24
C GLN A 80 -4.85 29.65 1.50
N ALA A 81 -3.70 30.27 1.20
CA ALA A 81 -3.53 31.71 1.33
C ALA A 81 -4.46 32.48 0.37
N GLU A 82 -4.56 32.00 -0.88
CA GLU A 82 -5.45 32.59 -1.87
C GLU A 82 -6.94 32.45 -1.49
N ALA A 83 -7.35 31.27 -1.02
CA ALA A 83 -8.72 31.04 -0.57
C ALA A 83 -9.09 31.92 0.64
N LEU A 84 -8.17 32.05 1.59
CA LEU A 84 -8.37 32.89 2.78
C LEU A 84 -8.47 34.37 2.38
N TYR A 85 -7.64 34.83 1.45
CA TYR A 85 -7.71 36.20 0.95
C TYR A 85 -9.04 36.45 0.24
N ALA A 86 -9.43 35.58 -0.68
CA ALA A 86 -10.68 35.68 -1.43
C ALA A 86 -11.91 35.64 -0.54
N GLU A 87 -11.92 34.81 0.51
CA GLU A 87 -13.01 34.76 1.49
C GLU A 87 -13.13 36.07 2.28
N ARG A 88 -12.00 36.63 2.72
CA ARG A 88 -11.96 37.91 3.44
C ARG A 88 -12.42 39.07 2.53
N ASP A 89 -12.03 39.04 1.25
CA ASP A 89 -12.48 40.03 0.28
C ASP A 89 -13.98 39.94 0.04
N TYR A 90 -14.50 38.73 -0.17
CA TYR A 90 -15.94 38.50 -0.31
C TYR A 90 -16.74 39.08 0.90
N LYS A 91 -16.32 38.75 2.13
CA LYS A 91 -16.95 39.27 3.35
C LYS A 91 -16.90 40.80 3.41
N ARG A 92 -15.81 41.41 2.99
CA ARG A 92 -15.65 42.87 2.93
C ARG A 92 -16.62 43.50 1.91
N GLN A 93 -16.69 42.93 0.70
CA GLN A 93 -17.58 43.40 -0.35
C GLN A 93 -19.05 43.19 0.02
N GLN A 94 -19.38 42.14 0.73
CA GLN A 94 -20.74 41.91 1.26
C GLN A 94 -21.12 43.01 2.23
N ALA A 95 -20.27 43.35 3.18
CA ALA A 95 -20.53 44.44 4.13
C ALA A 95 -20.69 45.82 3.46
N LEU A 96 -19.87 46.10 2.44
CA LEU A 96 -19.99 47.35 1.66
C LEU A 96 -21.26 47.38 0.81
N TYR A 97 -21.69 46.26 0.26
CA TYR A 97 -22.95 46.18 -0.49
C TYR A 97 -24.16 46.41 0.44
N GLU A 98 -24.17 45.84 1.64
CA GLU A 98 -25.21 46.06 2.65
C GLU A 98 -25.33 47.55 3.07
N GLN A 99 -24.17 48.25 3.09
CA GLN A 99 -24.11 49.71 3.32
C GLN A 99 -24.40 50.54 2.09
N LYS A 100 -24.78 49.93 0.93
CA LYS A 100 -24.98 50.57 -0.40
C LYS A 100 -23.74 51.30 -0.91
N ALA A 101 -22.55 50.91 -0.47
CA ALA A 101 -21.25 51.46 -0.88
C ALA A 101 -20.54 50.66 -1.99
N SER A 102 -21.13 49.54 -2.44
CA SER A 102 -20.63 48.74 -3.56
C SER A 102 -21.75 48.27 -4.48
N SER A 103 -21.42 47.93 -5.72
CA SER A 103 -22.39 47.39 -6.69
C SER A 103 -22.54 45.87 -6.54
N ARG A 104 -23.67 45.34 -7.02
CA ARG A 104 -23.94 43.91 -7.05
C ARG A 104 -22.91 43.12 -7.88
N ASP A 105 -22.47 43.68 -8.98
CA ASP A 105 -21.50 43.06 -9.88
C ASP A 105 -20.15 42.80 -9.17
N VAL A 106 -19.74 43.76 -8.30
CA VAL A 106 -18.51 43.60 -7.48
C VAL A 106 -18.68 42.52 -6.44
N LEU A 107 -19.83 42.43 -5.79
CA LEU A 107 -20.15 41.38 -4.83
C LEU A 107 -20.15 39.98 -5.52
N ASP A 108 -20.85 39.88 -6.66
CA ASP A 108 -20.94 38.62 -7.42
C ASP A 108 -19.57 38.17 -7.96
N ALA A 109 -18.70 39.13 -8.33
CA ALA A 109 -17.32 38.84 -8.73
C ALA A 109 -16.47 38.32 -7.54
N ALA A 110 -16.58 38.94 -6.37
CA ALA A 110 -15.89 38.51 -5.17
C ALA A 110 -16.36 37.12 -4.69
N GLU A 111 -17.69 36.87 -4.76
CA GLU A 111 -18.25 35.56 -4.43
C GLU A 111 -17.72 34.46 -5.37
N ARG A 112 -17.66 34.73 -6.67
CA ARG A 112 -17.11 33.80 -7.67
C ARG A 112 -15.64 33.52 -7.37
N THR A 113 -14.84 34.55 -7.07
CA THR A 113 -13.43 34.40 -6.74
C THR A 113 -13.24 33.56 -5.48
N ALA A 114 -14.04 33.78 -4.44
CA ALA A 114 -13.98 32.96 -3.21
C ALA A 114 -14.31 31.49 -3.49
N LYS A 115 -15.34 31.22 -4.30
CA LYS A 115 -15.72 29.84 -4.69
C LYS A 115 -14.64 29.15 -5.53
N THR A 116 -14.05 29.87 -6.50
CA THR A 116 -12.99 29.30 -7.35
C THR A 116 -11.72 29.02 -6.56
N SER A 117 -11.31 29.91 -5.65
CA SER A 117 -10.17 29.71 -4.78
C SER A 117 -10.38 28.55 -3.80
N ALA A 118 -11.58 28.40 -3.26
CA ALA A 118 -11.93 27.25 -2.40
C ALA A 118 -11.85 25.93 -3.20
N ALA A 119 -12.31 25.90 -4.45
CA ALA A 119 -12.19 24.73 -5.31
C ALA A 119 -10.72 24.42 -5.66
N ALA A 120 -9.89 25.43 -5.91
CA ALA A 120 -8.46 25.27 -6.13
C ALA A 120 -7.76 24.68 -4.89
N LEU A 121 -8.11 25.13 -3.69
CA LEU A 121 -7.62 24.55 -2.44
C LEU A 121 -8.01 23.07 -2.30
N ALA A 122 -9.26 22.72 -2.61
CA ALA A 122 -9.70 21.32 -2.59
C ALA A 122 -8.92 20.44 -3.57
N SER A 123 -8.65 20.96 -4.78
CA SER A 123 -7.83 20.27 -5.78
C SER A 123 -6.38 20.07 -5.30
N ALA A 124 -5.76 21.10 -4.72
CA ALA A 124 -4.41 21.00 -4.18
C ALA A 124 -4.33 19.97 -3.02
N LYS A 125 -5.33 19.92 -2.14
CA LYS A 125 -5.41 18.89 -1.08
C LYS A 125 -5.54 17.47 -1.64
N ALA A 126 -6.31 17.28 -2.71
CA ALA A 126 -6.42 15.98 -3.37
C ALA A 126 -5.08 15.53 -3.98
N ALA A 127 -4.33 16.46 -4.59
CA ALA A 127 -3.00 16.19 -5.10
C ALA A 127 -2.00 15.82 -3.99
N LEU A 128 -2.10 16.47 -2.82
CA LEU A 128 -1.30 16.12 -1.64
C LEU A 128 -1.56 14.69 -1.18
N ILE A 129 -2.83 14.28 -1.06
CA ILE A 129 -3.19 12.91 -0.68
C ILE A 129 -2.58 11.89 -1.66
N THR A 130 -2.60 12.19 -2.95
CA THR A 130 -2.00 11.32 -3.97
C THR A 130 -0.48 11.22 -3.79
N ALA A 131 0.20 12.32 -3.50
CA ALA A 131 1.65 12.33 -3.27
C ALA A 131 2.02 11.54 -1.99
N GLU A 132 1.25 11.69 -0.92
CA GLU A 132 1.41 10.91 0.32
C GLU A 132 1.22 9.41 0.09
N ASP A 133 0.18 9.03 -0.68
CA ASP A 133 -0.10 7.62 -0.99
C ASP A 133 1.02 7.00 -1.83
N ASN A 134 1.54 7.73 -2.82
CA ASN A 134 2.67 7.29 -3.63
C ASN A 134 3.92 7.06 -2.76
N LEU A 135 4.23 7.99 -1.84
CA LEU A 135 5.36 7.84 -0.93
C LEU A 135 5.22 6.63 -0.01
N LYS A 136 4.01 6.37 0.51
CA LYS A 136 3.74 5.16 1.30
C LYS A 136 4.00 3.88 0.51
N HIS A 137 3.70 3.87 -0.77
CA HIS A 137 3.89 2.71 -1.64
C HIS A 137 5.35 2.46 -2.05
N CYS A 138 6.29 3.37 -1.70
CA CYS A 138 7.72 3.10 -1.80
C CYS A 138 8.20 2.03 -0.80
N VAL A 139 7.42 1.78 0.26
CA VAL A 139 7.66 0.68 1.21
C VAL A 139 6.64 -0.42 0.93
N ILE A 140 7.11 -1.54 0.42
CA ILE A 140 6.27 -2.69 0.12
C ILE A 140 6.28 -3.62 1.32
N ALA A 141 5.12 -3.80 1.95
CA ALA A 141 4.95 -4.64 3.13
C ALA A 141 4.13 -5.89 2.83
N ALA A 142 4.29 -6.91 3.67
CA ALA A 142 3.55 -8.16 3.58
C ALA A 142 2.05 -7.94 3.87
N PRO A 143 1.14 -8.36 2.97
CA PRO A 143 -0.30 -8.17 3.17
C PRO A 143 -0.91 -9.16 4.17
N MET A 144 -0.23 -10.27 4.43
CA MET A 144 -0.67 -11.35 5.31
C MET A 144 0.53 -12.06 5.92
N ASP A 145 0.28 -12.82 6.98
CA ASP A 145 1.26 -13.74 7.55
C ASP A 145 1.52 -14.89 6.57
N GLY A 146 2.78 -15.32 6.46
CA GLY A 146 3.07 -16.42 5.55
C GLY A 146 4.55 -16.66 5.34
N ARG A 147 4.86 -17.53 4.38
CA ARG A 147 6.22 -17.83 3.98
C ARG A 147 6.51 -17.21 2.62
N MET A 148 7.62 -16.50 2.51
CA MET A 148 8.08 -15.93 1.26
C MET A 148 8.57 -17.03 0.31
N SER A 149 8.30 -16.87 -0.96
CA SER A 149 8.92 -17.68 -2.02
C SER A 149 10.27 -17.07 -2.42
N PHE A 150 10.88 -17.63 -3.45
CA PHE A 150 12.10 -17.06 -4.03
C PHE A 150 11.80 -15.70 -4.65
N THR A 151 12.67 -14.72 -4.38
CA THR A 151 12.59 -13.42 -5.03
C THR A 151 13.34 -13.43 -6.36
N ASN A 152 12.74 -12.83 -7.38
CA ASN A 152 13.40 -12.61 -8.67
C ASN A 152 14.06 -11.21 -8.74
N TYR A 153 14.00 -10.43 -7.65
CA TYR A 153 14.51 -9.05 -7.59
C TYR A 153 15.56 -8.90 -6.51
N SER A 154 16.61 -8.20 -6.90
CA SER A 154 17.72 -7.79 -6.04
C SER A 154 17.73 -6.27 -5.89
N ALA A 155 18.45 -5.77 -4.89
CA ALA A 155 18.77 -4.35 -4.80
C ALA A 155 19.47 -3.89 -6.10
N GLY A 156 19.10 -2.70 -6.58
CA GLY A 156 19.53 -2.15 -7.87
C GLY A 156 18.61 -2.45 -9.04
N ASN A 157 17.64 -3.37 -8.90
CA ASN A 157 16.67 -3.62 -9.96
C ASN A 157 15.60 -2.52 -9.98
N TYR A 158 15.19 -2.11 -11.18
CA TYR A 158 14.10 -1.15 -11.38
C TYR A 158 12.77 -1.89 -11.54
N VAL A 159 11.76 -1.51 -10.77
CA VAL A 159 10.39 -2.02 -10.88
C VAL A 159 9.46 -0.94 -11.40
N THR A 160 8.46 -1.35 -12.20
CA THR A 160 7.44 -0.45 -12.73
C THR A 160 6.07 -0.73 -12.12
N ALA A 161 5.32 0.31 -11.85
CA ALA A 161 3.93 0.17 -11.42
C ALA A 161 3.11 -0.54 -12.51
N ALA A 162 2.30 -1.51 -12.11
CA ALA A 162 1.30 -2.20 -12.94
C ALA A 162 1.81 -2.96 -14.19
N GLY A 163 3.10 -3.04 -14.46
CA GLY A 163 3.59 -3.59 -15.73
C GLY A 163 4.47 -4.84 -15.64
N SER A 164 5.20 -5.01 -14.59
CA SER A 164 6.01 -6.21 -14.38
C SER A 164 5.44 -6.95 -13.21
N ALA A 165 4.66 -7.96 -13.51
CA ALA A 165 4.24 -8.94 -12.53
C ALA A 165 5.45 -9.70 -12.01
N SER A 166 6.25 -9.03 -11.21
CA SER A 166 7.12 -9.73 -10.33
C SER A 166 6.37 -10.05 -9.08
N THR A 167 5.89 -11.19 -9.14
CA THR A 167 5.17 -11.79 -8.07
C THR A 167 6.16 -12.58 -7.25
N THR A 168 6.52 -12.03 -6.10
CA THR A 168 7.07 -12.87 -5.05
C THR A 168 5.88 -13.39 -4.27
N PRO A 169 5.44 -14.63 -4.50
CA PRO A 169 4.25 -15.13 -3.81
C PRO A 169 4.54 -15.30 -2.32
N VAL A 170 3.67 -14.77 -1.49
CA VAL A 170 3.58 -15.13 -0.07
C VAL A 170 2.60 -16.28 0.03
N SER A 171 3.06 -17.42 0.51
CA SER A 171 2.20 -18.59 0.67
C SER A 171 1.90 -18.84 2.15
N TYR A 172 0.63 -18.92 2.49
CA TYR A 172 0.18 -19.32 3.82
C TYR A 172 -0.04 -20.84 3.83
N THR A 173 0.79 -21.57 4.58
CA THR A 173 0.63 -23.02 4.80
C THR A 173 0.35 -23.23 6.27
N HIS A 174 -0.85 -23.62 6.61
CA HIS A 174 -1.15 -24.20 7.92
C HIS A 174 -0.69 -25.66 7.87
N LEU A 175 0.26 -26.02 8.72
CA LEU A 175 0.58 -27.40 9.05
C LEU A 175 -0.29 -27.86 10.21
#